data_5f8da92d17410517870a982b68be8fbc
#
_entry.id   5f8da92d17410517870a982b68be8fbc
#
_cell.length_a   1.000
_cell.length_b   1.000
_cell.length_c   1.000
_cell.angle_alpha   90.00
_cell.angle_beta   90.00
_cell.angle_gamma   90.00
#
_symmetry.space_group_name_H-M   'P 1'
#
loop_
_entity.id
_entity.type
_entity.pdbx_description
1 polymer ?
#
loop_
_entity_poly.entity_id
_entity_poly.type
_entity_poly.pdbx_seq_one_letter_code
_entity_poly.pdbx_strand_id
1 'polypeptide(L)'
;VEGVPIGRSMTTGAGVCCDPISWFRAGIIEQPSMFVMGLPAIGKSTFVRRQVWGMSALGMNAIIPGDLKPDYAELVRLLGGQVIRLGSGLGSINPLDPGGIHEALKRLTGDAREDLLADYHERRSALMEVLLTISRTGREEGRRTVSDVESNVLSTALKILYERTK
;
A
#
# COMPACT_ATOMS: atom_id res chain seq x y z
N VAL A 1 -9.90 16.15 21.49
CA VAL A 1 -8.92 15.05 21.47
C VAL A 1 -9.20 14.25 20.21
N GLU A 2 -8.34 14.40 19.18
CA GLU A 2 -8.54 13.79 17.88
C GLU A 2 -7.60 12.61 17.70
N GLY A 3 -8.08 11.56 17.03
CA GLY A 3 -7.30 10.40 16.65
C GLY A 3 -7.61 9.13 17.44
N VAL A 4 -6.79 8.12 17.21
CA VAL A 4 -6.92 6.80 17.85
C VAL A 4 -6.62 6.88 19.33
N PRO A 5 -7.54 6.47 20.22
CA PRO A 5 -7.29 6.49 21.67
C PRO A 5 -6.23 5.44 22.04
N ILE A 6 -5.14 5.89 22.65
CA ILE A 6 -3.99 5.07 23.03
C ILE A 6 -3.87 4.83 24.53
N GLY A 7 -4.52 5.65 25.36
CA GLY A 7 -4.45 5.50 26.79
C GLY A 7 -4.89 6.75 27.55
N ARG A 8 -4.37 6.89 28.77
CA ARG A 8 -4.57 8.06 29.61
C ARG A 8 -3.24 8.66 30.05
N SER A 9 -3.21 9.97 30.15
CA SER A 9 -2.06 10.68 30.70
C SER A 9 -1.82 10.28 32.16
N MET A 10 -0.61 9.88 32.47
CA MET A 10 -0.22 9.52 33.85
C MET A 10 -0.24 10.73 34.79
N THR A 11 -0.15 11.93 34.24
CA THR A 11 -0.07 13.17 35.02
C THR A 11 -1.46 13.79 35.27
N THR A 12 -2.32 13.76 34.26
CA THR A 12 -3.62 14.47 34.30
C THR A 12 -4.83 13.53 34.31
N GLY A 13 -4.64 12.23 34.04
CA GLY A 13 -5.72 11.26 33.87
C GLY A 13 -6.53 11.45 32.58
N ALA A 14 -6.28 12.50 31.81
CA ALA A 14 -6.99 12.78 30.55
C ALA A 14 -6.74 11.71 29.49
N GLY A 15 -7.72 11.46 28.64
CA GLY A 15 -7.58 10.57 27.48
C GLY A 15 -6.52 11.10 26.52
N VAL A 16 -5.64 10.21 26.02
CA VAL A 16 -4.63 10.52 25.02
C VAL A 16 -4.99 9.82 23.73
N CYS A 17 -5.09 10.57 22.64
CA CYS A 17 -5.29 10.06 21.30
C CYS A 17 -4.09 10.44 20.42
N CYS A 18 -3.74 9.56 19.51
CA CYS A 18 -2.62 9.75 18.62
C CYS A 18 -2.80 8.91 17.38
N ASP A 19 -2.82 9.53 16.21
CA ASP A 19 -2.54 8.90 14.92
C ASP A 19 -2.06 9.95 13.91
N PRO A 20 -1.25 9.55 12.93
CA PRO A 20 -0.65 10.50 12.01
C PRO A 20 -1.66 11.18 11.09
N ILE A 21 -2.76 10.53 10.74
CA ILE A 21 -3.74 11.09 9.80
C ILE A 21 -4.59 12.16 10.48
N SER A 22 -5.11 11.89 11.67
CA SER A 22 -5.91 12.86 12.42
C SER A 22 -5.08 14.09 12.81
N TRP A 23 -3.83 13.88 13.22
CA TRP A 23 -2.93 14.97 13.56
C TRP A 23 -2.54 15.83 12.35
N PHE A 24 -2.34 15.20 11.18
CA PHE A 24 -2.14 15.92 9.93
C PHE A 24 -3.36 16.76 9.56
N ARG A 25 -4.56 16.18 9.63
CA ARG A 25 -5.82 16.91 9.35
C ARG A 25 -6.07 18.07 10.31
N ALA A 26 -5.65 17.91 11.56
CA ALA A 26 -5.73 18.95 12.58
C ALA A 26 -4.62 20.01 12.48
N GLY A 27 -3.68 19.88 11.54
CA GLY A 27 -2.55 20.81 11.37
C GLY A 27 -1.50 20.72 12.50
N ILE A 28 -1.48 19.63 13.27
CA ILE A 28 -0.51 19.41 14.37
C ILE A 28 0.84 18.97 13.81
N ILE A 29 0.84 18.23 12.69
CA ILE A 29 2.03 17.77 11.98
C ILE A 29 1.90 18.07 10.49
N GLU A 30 3.03 18.30 9.82
CA GLU A 30 3.08 18.67 8.40
C GLU A 30 2.98 17.45 7.46
N GLN A 31 3.32 16.25 7.94
CA GLN A 31 3.26 15.02 7.17
C GLN A 31 2.62 13.89 7.99
N PRO A 32 1.71 13.10 7.40
CA PRO A 32 1.00 12.03 8.09
C PRO A 32 1.88 10.78 8.23
N SER A 33 3.01 10.90 8.91
CA SER A 33 3.96 9.81 9.13
C SER A 33 4.22 9.59 10.63
N MET A 34 4.51 8.34 11.00
CA MET A 34 4.86 7.95 12.36
C MET A 34 5.99 6.93 12.34
N PHE A 35 7.00 7.16 13.16
CA PHE A 35 8.09 6.22 13.36
C PHE A 35 8.09 5.69 14.80
N VAL A 36 7.99 4.35 14.96
CA VAL A 36 7.87 3.72 16.28
C VAL A 36 9.18 2.99 16.63
N MET A 37 9.90 3.54 17.59
CA MET A 37 11.16 2.98 18.09
C MET A 37 11.04 2.48 19.52
N GLY A 38 11.91 1.56 19.87
CA GLY A 38 12.05 1.06 21.25
C GLY A 38 12.73 -0.30 21.32
N LEU A 39 13.07 -0.72 22.53
CA LEU A 39 13.70 -2.02 22.79
C LEU A 39 12.77 -3.18 22.40
N PRO A 40 13.30 -4.39 22.19
CA PRO A 40 12.49 -5.60 22.05
C PRO A 40 11.50 -5.78 23.22
N ALA A 41 10.34 -6.35 22.94
CA ALA A 41 9.30 -6.73 23.92
C ALA A 41 8.60 -5.60 24.68
N ILE A 42 8.84 -4.32 24.38
CA ILE A 42 8.16 -3.19 25.06
C ILE A 42 6.80 -2.78 24.45
N GLY A 43 6.25 -3.57 23.51
CA GLY A 43 4.91 -3.33 22.99
C GLY A 43 4.84 -2.52 21.71
N LYS A 44 5.93 -2.35 20.93
CA LYS A 44 5.91 -1.63 19.65
C LYS A 44 4.84 -2.17 18.67
N SER A 45 4.86 -3.48 18.42
CA SER A 45 3.87 -4.12 17.52
C SER A 45 2.45 -4.02 18.08
N THR A 46 2.28 -4.03 19.40
CA THR A 46 0.99 -3.82 20.04
C THR A 46 0.47 -2.41 19.80
N PHE A 47 1.34 -1.41 19.93
CA PHE A 47 1.01 -0.02 19.63
C PHE A 47 0.61 0.16 18.15
N VAL A 48 1.41 -0.38 17.22
CA VAL A 48 1.09 -0.32 15.77
C VAL A 48 -0.23 -1.04 15.46
N ARG A 49 -0.47 -2.21 16.05
CA ARG A 49 -1.77 -2.92 15.91
C ARG A 49 -2.93 -2.07 16.44
N ARG A 50 -2.74 -1.36 17.54
CA ARG A 50 -3.75 -0.43 18.06
C ARG A 50 -4.03 0.70 17.09
N GLN A 51 -3.00 1.25 16.44
CA GLN A 51 -3.14 2.27 15.40
C GLN A 51 -3.93 1.74 14.20
N VAL A 52 -3.55 0.58 13.65
CA VAL A 52 -4.24 -0.06 12.53
C VAL A 52 -5.71 -0.29 12.84
N TRP A 53 -6.01 -0.87 14.02
CA TRP A 53 -7.38 -1.09 14.46
C TRP A 53 -8.18 0.21 14.55
N GLY A 54 -7.63 1.20 15.25
CA GLY A 54 -8.32 2.47 15.48
C GLY A 54 -8.56 3.24 14.18
N MET A 55 -7.55 3.31 13.30
CA MET A 55 -7.70 3.95 11.99
C MET A 55 -8.70 3.21 11.10
N SER A 56 -8.74 1.87 11.15
CA SER A 56 -9.76 1.09 10.42
C SER A 56 -11.16 1.39 10.93
N ALA A 57 -11.35 1.58 12.24
CA ALA A 57 -12.63 2.00 12.81
C ALA A 57 -13.05 3.42 12.38
N LEU A 58 -12.08 4.26 11.98
CA LEU A 58 -12.32 5.58 11.37
C LEU A 58 -12.52 5.51 9.84
N GLY A 59 -12.69 4.32 9.28
CA GLY A 59 -12.96 4.11 7.86
C GLY A 59 -11.73 4.09 6.95
N MET A 60 -10.53 3.99 7.51
CA MET A 60 -9.29 3.91 6.72
C MET A 60 -8.92 2.45 6.43
N ASN A 61 -8.46 2.19 5.21
CA ASN A 61 -7.93 0.89 4.83
C ASN A 61 -6.42 0.82 5.13
N ALA A 62 -6.00 -0.23 5.83
CA ALA A 62 -4.60 -0.45 6.14
C ALA A 62 -3.96 -1.45 5.16
N ILE A 63 -2.76 -1.12 4.69
CA ILE A 63 -1.90 -2.03 3.92
C ILE A 63 -0.65 -2.30 4.74
N ILE A 64 -0.30 -3.57 4.92
CA ILE A 64 0.89 -4.01 5.67
C ILE A 64 1.85 -4.70 4.69
N PRO A 65 2.81 -3.96 4.10
CA PRO A 65 3.68 -4.46 3.06
C PRO A 65 4.92 -5.17 3.63
N GLY A 66 4.78 -6.29 4.28
CA GLY A 66 5.92 -7.06 4.78
C GLY A 66 5.83 -7.37 6.26
N ASP A 67 5.18 -8.47 6.55
CA ASP A 67 5.07 -9.05 7.89
C ASP A 67 5.92 -10.34 7.93
N LEU A 68 7.22 -10.17 8.11
CA LEU A 68 8.17 -11.30 8.15
C LEU A 68 7.94 -12.21 9.38
N LYS A 69 7.45 -11.63 10.46
CA LYS A 69 6.91 -12.34 11.62
C LYS A 69 5.41 -12.10 11.59
N PRO A 70 4.55 -13.11 11.54
CA PRO A 70 3.11 -12.91 11.28
C PRO A 70 2.39 -12.22 12.46
N ASP A 71 2.91 -11.06 12.88
CA ASP A 71 2.41 -10.26 14.00
C ASP A 71 1.06 -9.60 13.69
N TYR A 72 0.74 -9.39 12.42
CA TYR A 72 -0.46 -8.64 11.97
C TYR A 72 -1.51 -9.53 11.30
N ALA A 73 -1.19 -10.75 10.92
CA ALA A 73 -2.06 -11.61 10.13
C ALA A 73 -3.43 -11.88 10.80
N GLU A 74 -3.45 -12.05 12.12
CA GLU A 74 -4.69 -12.25 12.87
C GLU A 74 -5.55 -10.99 12.89
N LEU A 75 -4.94 -9.82 13.15
CA LEU A 75 -5.63 -8.54 13.13
C LEU A 75 -6.25 -8.27 11.76
N VAL A 76 -5.52 -8.52 10.67
CA VAL A 76 -6.02 -8.33 9.31
C VAL A 76 -7.27 -9.18 9.05
N ARG A 77 -7.27 -10.45 9.49
CA ARG A 77 -8.46 -11.32 9.36
C ARG A 77 -9.63 -10.85 10.21
N LEU A 78 -9.39 -10.40 11.44
CA LEU A 78 -10.42 -9.86 12.32
C LEU A 78 -11.07 -8.60 11.74
N LEU A 79 -10.31 -7.79 11.00
CA LEU A 79 -10.81 -6.61 10.29
C LEU A 79 -11.47 -6.95 8.94
N GLY A 80 -11.59 -8.23 8.57
CA GLY A 80 -12.15 -8.66 7.29
C GLY A 80 -11.21 -8.48 6.10
N GLY A 81 -9.94 -8.25 6.35
CA GLY A 81 -8.92 -8.08 5.32
C GLY A 81 -8.34 -9.38 4.78
N GLN A 82 -7.57 -9.26 3.72
CA GLN A 82 -6.89 -10.38 3.04
C GLN A 82 -5.42 -10.48 3.45
N VAL A 83 -4.97 -11.69 3.76
CA VAL A 83 -3.56 -12.00 4.02
C VAL A 83 -2.99 -12.76 2.83
N ILE A 84 -2.05 -12.15 2.11
CA ILE A 84 -1.37 -12.75 0.97
C ILE A 84 0.00 -13.25 1.44
N ARG A 85 0.24 -14.54 1.30
CA ARG A 85 1.53 -15.16 1.62
C ARG A 85 2.34 -15.30 0.36
N LEU A 86 3.50 -14.63 0.34
CA LEU A 86 4.42 -14.64 -0.81
C LEU A 86 5.67 -15.44 -0.46
N GLY A 87 6.14 -16.25 -1.40
CA GLY A 87 7.38 -16.99 -1.24
C GLY A 87 7.42 -18.26 -2.09
N SER A 88 8.57 -18.91 -2.10
CA SER A 88 8.76 -20.18 -2.83
C SER A 88 7.78 -21.24 -2.31
N GLY A 89 6.94 -21.75 -3.18
CA GLY A 89 5.93 -22.75 -2.86
C GLY A 89 4.70 -22.25 -2.09
N LEU A 90 4.58 -20.93 -1.84
CA LEU A 90 3.45 -20.35 -1.12
C LEU A 90 2.46 -19.67 -2.08
N GLY A 91 2.86 -18.59 -2.68
CA GLY A 91 2.01 -17.81 -3.57
C GLY A 91 2.80 -16.77 -4.34
N SER A 92 2.16 -16.23 -5.38
CA SER A 92 2.70 -15.17 -6.22
C SER A 92 1.64 -14.09 -6.44
N ILE A 93 2.10 -12.88 -6.70
CA ILE A 93 1.24 -11.78 -7.17
C ILE A 93 1.47 -11.65 -8.67
N ASN A 94 0.38 -11.62 -9.44
CA ASN A 94 0.45 -11.27 -10.84
C ASN A 94 0.48 -9.74 -10.98
N PRO A 95 1.59 -9.13 -11.39
CA PRO A 95 1.69 -7.67 -11.54
C PRO A 95 0.81 -7.14 -12.69
N LEU A 96 0.37 -8.02 -13.58
CA LEU A 96 -0.51 -7.69 -14.71
C LEU A 96 -1.99 -7.94 -14.42
N ASP A 97 -2.33 -8.39 -13.21
CA ASP A 97 -3.72 -8.58 -12.83
C ASP A 97 -4.48 -7.24 -12.90
N PRO A 98 -5.54 -7.14 -13.70
CA PRO A 98 -6.32 -5.91 -13.83
C PRO A 98 -7.03 -5.50 -12.52
N GLY A 99 -7.18 -6.43 -11.56
CA GLY A 99 -7.91 -6.16 -10.32
C GLY A 99 -9.34 -5.72 -10.58
N GLY A 100 -9.83 -4.78 -9.76
CA GLY A 100 -11.19 -4.25 -9.86
C GLY A 100 -11.40 -3.16 -10.93
N ILE A 101 -10.42 -2.88 -11.81
CA ILE A 101 -10.53 -1.79 -12.79
C ILE A 101 -11.72 -1.97 -13.73
N HIS A 102 -12.01 -3.19 -14.16
CA HIS A 102 -13.13 -3.47 -15.07
C HIS A 102 -14.48 -3.09 -14.44
N GLU A 103 -14.67 -3.35 -13.17
CA GLU A 103 -15.89 -2.95 -12.46
C GLU A 103 -15.99 -1.44 -12.26
N ALA A 104 -14.87 -0.77 -12.01
CA ALA A 104 -14.83 0.68 -11.92
C ALA A 104 -15.13 1.33 -13.29
N LEU A 105 -14.57 0.80 -14.37
CA LEU A 105 -14.81 1.30 -15.74
C LEU A 105 -16.25 1.12 -16.22
N LYS A 106 -16.99 0.12 -15.72
CA LYS A 106 -18.42 -0.03 -16.05
C LYS A 106 -19.28 1.06 -15.42
N ARG A 107 -18.82 1.68 -14.35
CA ARG A 107 -19.56 2.73 -13.60
C ARG A 107 -19.25 4.14 -14.07
N LEU A 108 -18.20 4.31 -14.87
CA LEU A 108 -17.71 5.60 -15.34
C LEU A 108 -17.94 5.78 -16.84
N THR A 109 -18.20 7.00 -17.25
CA THR A 109 -18.39 7.42 -18.65
C THR A 109 -17.64 8.72 -18.93
N GLY A 110 -17.37 9.02 -20.22
CA GLY A 110 -16.70 10.24 -20.62
C GLY A 110 -15.28 10.37 -20.07
N ASP A 111 -14.88 11.61 -19.81
CA ASP A 111 -13.52 11.98 -19.41
C ASP A 111 -13.03 11.24 -18.17
N ALA A 112 -13.90 11.06 -17.16
CA ALA A 112 -13.53 10.34 -15.94
C ALA A 112 -13.15 8.86 -16.19
N ARG A 113 -13.70 8.24 -17.22
CA ARG A 113 -13.34 6.89 -17.64
C ARG A 113 -11.99 6.88 -18.36
N GLU A 114 -11.73 7.88 -19.19
CA GLU A 114 -10.46 8.03 -19.90
C GLU A 114 -9.32 8.34 -18.94
N ASP A 115 -9.53 9.24 -17.99
CA ASP A 115 -8.57 9.56 -16.92
C ASP A 115 -8.21 8.34 -16.09
N LEU A 116 -9.22 7.54 -15.68
CA LEU A 116 -8.96 6.31 -14.92
C LEU A 116 -8.15 5.30 -15.73
N LEU A 117 -8.42 5.17 -17.03
CA LEU A 117 -7.65 4.28 -17.91
C LEU A 117 -6.21 4.76 -18.09
N ALA A 118 -6.01 6.07 -18.28
CA ALA A 118 -4.68 6.66 -18.41
C ALA A 118 -3.83 6.43 -17.14
N ASP A 119 -4.38 6.77 -15.97
CA ASP A 119 -3.74 6.54 -14.66
C ASP A 119 -3.42 5.05 -14.43
N TYR A 120 -4.35 4.17 -14.79
CA TYR A 120 -4.14 2.73 -14.69
C TYR A 120 -2.97 2.25 -15.55
N HIS A 121 -2.90 2.67 -16.81
CA HIS A 121 -1.81 2.29 -17.72
C HIS A 121 -0.47 2.85 -17.25
N GLU A 122 -0.43 4.09 -16.81
CA GLU A 122 0.77 4.72 -16.26
C GLU A 122 1.32 3.95 -15.06
N ARG A 123 0.48 3.64 -14.09
CA ARG A 123 0.87 2.87 -12.89
C ARG A 123 1.37 1.48 -13.24
N ARG A 124 0.77 0.79 -14.21
CA ARG A 124 1.22 -0.53 -14.64
C ARG A 124 2.55 -0.49 -15.38
N SER A 125 2.75 0.50 -16.24
CA SER A 125 4.04 0.72 -16.91
C SER A 125 5.14 0.99 -15.89
N ALA A 126 4.93 1.88 -14.94
CA ALA A 126 5.88 2.18 -13.86
C ALA A 126 6.21 0.93 -13.01
N LEU A 127 5.20 0.13 -12.65
CA LEU A 127 5.41 -1.11 -11.91
C LEU A 127 6.29 -2.09 -12.68
N MET A 128 6.02 -2.28 -13.97
CA MET A 128 6.81 -3.19 -14.81
C MET A 128 8.24 -2.71 -15.01
N GLU A 129 8.47 -1.41 -15.13
CA GLU A 129 9.81 -0.82 -15.19
C GLU A 129 10.61 -1.09 -13.91
N VAL A 130 9.98 -0.92 -12.75
CA VAL A 130 10.58 -1.25 -11.45
C VAL A 130 10.94 -2.73 -11.37
N LEU A 131 10.04 -3.63 -11.76
CA LEU A 131 10.28 -5.07 -11.74
C LEU A 131 11.41 -5.48 -12.70
N LEU A 132 11.46 -4.90 -13.90
CA LEU A 132 12.55 -5.12 -14.85
C LEU A 132 13.89 -4.64 -14.29
N THR A 133 13.91 -3.45 -13.69
CA THR A 133 15.11 -2.89 -13.07
C THR A 133 15.62 -3.79 -11.93
N ILE A 134 14.73 -4.25 -11.05
CA ILE A 134 15.09 -5.17 -9.95
C ILE A 134 15.61 -6.50 -10.51
N SER A 135 14.98 -7.06 -11.54
CA SER A 135 15.40 -8.34 -12.13
C SER A 135 16.79 -8.27 -12.78
N ARG A 136 17.18 -7.11 -13.28
CA ARG A 136 18.50 -6.86 -13.90
C ARG A 136 19.60 -6.63 -12.87
N THR A 137 19.28 -6.04 -11.72
CA THR A 137 20.28 -5.70 -10.67
C THR A 137 20.96 -6.94 -10.09
N GLY A 138 20.36 -8.12 -10.17
CA GLY A 138 20.92 -9.39 -9.69
C GLY A 138 21.84 -10.13 -10.67
N ARG A 139 22.05 -9.64 -11.89
CA ARG A 139 22.76 -10.38 -12.96
C ARG A 139 24.02 -9.72 -13.49
N GLU A 140 24.23 -8.43 -13.31
CA GLU A 140 25.43 -7.71 -13.79
C GLU A 140 25.83 -6.59 -12.84
N GLU A 141 27.13 -6.34 -12.71
CA GLU A 141 27.70 -5.17 -12.00
C GLU A 141 27.37 -3.88 -12.78
N GLY A 142 26.18 -3.35 -12.60
CA GLY A 142 25.74 -2.09 -13.15
C GLY A 142 24.22 -1.96 -13.15
N ARG A 143 23.74 -0.94 -12.47
CA ARG A 143 22.34 -0.54 -12.46
C ARG A 143 21.93 -0.14 -13.87
N ARG A 144 21.38 -1.06 -14.66
CA ARG A 144 20.73 -0.72 -15.94
C ARG A 144 19.29 -0.32 -15.66
N THR A 145 19.06 0.97 -15.62
CA THR A 145 17.70 1.53 -15.69
C THR A 145 17.06 1.17 -17.03
N VAL A 146 15.74 1.06 -17.03
CA VAL A 146 14.98 0.88 -18.27
C VAL A 146 15.21 2.11 -19.15
N SER A 147 15.57 1.92 -20.43
CA SER A 147 15.73 3.01 -21.37
C SER A 147 14.38 3.52 -21.89
N ASP A 148 14.35 4.75 -22.40
CA ASP A 148 13.12 5.35 -22.94
C ASP A 148 12.50 4.51 -24.06
N VAL A 149 13.33 3.84 -24.89
CA VAL A 149 12.87 2.95 -25.95
C VAL A 149 12.18 1.71 -25.35
N GLU A 150 12.78 1.11 -24.34
CA GLU A 150 12.20 -0.07 -23.65
C GLU A 150 10.92 0.31 -22.92
N SER A 151 10.86 1.49 -22.28
CA SER A 151 9.66 2.02 -21.64
C SER A 151 8.52 2.20 -22.64
N ASN A 152 8.79 2.79 -23.80
CA ASN A 152 7.80 2.96 -24.87
C ASN A 152 7.28 1.63 -25.41
N VAL A 153 8.17 0.65 -25.63
CA VAL A 153 7.78 -0.70 -26.08
C VAL A 153 6.90 -1.36 -25.02
N LEU A 154 7.29 -1.29 -23.77
CA LEU A 154 6.54 -1.86 -22.65
C LEU A 154 5.14 -1.26 -22.52
N SER A 155 5.06 0.07 -22.55
CA SER A 155 3.78 0.81 -22.48
C SER A 155 2.84 0.43 -23.63
N THR A 156 3.38 0.32 -24.85
CA THR A 156 2.61 -0.08 -26.02
C THR A 156 2.14 -1.53 -25.91
N ALA A 157 3.00 -2.43 -25.47
CA ALA A 157 2.65 -3.85 -25.28
C ALA A 157 1.54 -4.04 -24.22
N LEU A 158 1.61 -3.28 -23.11
CA LEU A 158 0.58 -3.30 -22.08
C LEU A 158 -0.77 -2.81 -22.59
N LYS A 159 -0.79 -1.73 -23.38
CA LYS A 159 -2.03 -1.25 -24.00
C LYS A 159 -2.68 -2.31 -24.87
N ILE A 160 -1.89 -2.91 -25.77
CA ILE A 160 -2.39 -3.98 -26.66
C ILE A 160 -2.92 -5.18 -25.85
N LEU A 161 -2.21 -5.57 -24.77
CA LEU A 161 -2.62 -6.68 -23.92
C LEU A 161 -4.00 -6.42 -23.30
N TYR A 162 -4.21 -5.24 -22.73
CA TYR A 162 -5.48 -4.90 -22.07
C TYR A 162 -6.63 -4.63 -23.05
N GLU A 163 -6.35 -4.20 -24.27
CA GLU A 163 -7.37 -4.07 -25.33
C GLU A 163 -7.89 -5.43 -25.80
N ARG A 164 -7.05 -6.46 -25.80
CA ARG A 164 -7.42 -7.83 -26.21
C ARG A 164 -8.17 -8.62 -25.13
N THR A 165 -8.15 -8.16 -23.89
CA THR A 165 -8.76 -8.85 -22.74
C THR A 165 -10.18 -8.35 -22.44
N LYS A 166 -10.77 -7.57 -23.34
CA LYS A 166 -12.15 -7.05 -23.24
C LYS A 166 -13.18 -8.08 -23.64
#